data_d3bbdb30ddf17a14bc86e689a3715809
#
_entry.id   d3bbdb30ddf17a14bc86e689a3715809
#
_cell.length_a   1.000
_cell.length_b   1.000
_cell.length_c   1.000
_cell.angle_alpha   90.00
_cell.angle_beta   90.00
_cell.angle_gamma   90.00
#
_symmetry.space_group_name_H-M   'P 1'
#
loop_
_entity.id
_entity.type
_entity.pdbx_description
1 polymer ?
#
loop_
_entity_poly.entity_id
_entity_poly.type
_entity_poly.pdbx_seq_one_letter_code
_entity_poly.pdbx_strand_id
1 'polypeptide(L)'
;YEAAFTKYFSDLNYKWEVSVDSDNIYPHSPCPIYDLPKQLIEQGRCPIFKKRAVFNDLERSVIVGSGEQNPELFEYIKTATDYPIELLAKAILPYYHYDLIHKNMANVSIMSRTESKVNVSQSKIALIIHLYFEDMVDDFLSYASYFPKTVDIFITTSQANVKAKVTARKQDIQQNITVVDVDNRGRDVSALLVGAKPIITSGDYDLVCFTHDKKTLQLGSETSGYSFAHKCYENIHGSPQYVSNV
;
A
#
# COMPACT_ATOMS: atom_id res chain seq x y z
N TYR A 1 -10.26 6.45 -29.89
CA TYR A 1 -11.24 5.44 -30.34
C TYR A 1 -11.77 4.68 -29.10
N GLU A 2 -10.92 4.09 -28.29
CA GLU A 2 -11.33 3.32 -27.10
C GLU A 2 -12.13 4.15 -26.09
N ALA A 3 -11.72 5.39 -25.82
CA ALA A 3 -12.38 6.26 -24.85
C ALA A 3 -13.81 6.68 -25.24
N ALA A 4 -14.14 6.63 -26.54
CA ALA A 4 -15.45 6.99 -27.03
C ALA A 4 -16.38 5.78 -27.28
N PHE A 5 -15.85 4.55 -27.15
CA PHE A 5 -16.58 3.33 -27.52
C PHE A 5 -17.85 3.15 -26.67
N THR A 6 -17.71 3.15 -25.37
CA THR A 6 -18.86 2.97 -24.46
C THR A 6 -19.89 4.08 -24.64
N LYS A 7 -19.41 5.34 -24.76
CA LYS A 7 -20.31 6.48 -25.00
C LYS A 7 -21.08 6.32 -26.28
N TYR A 8 -20.42 5.96 -27.41
CA TYR A 8 -21.07 5.78 -28.71
C TYR A 8 -22.21 4.76 -28.64
N PHE A 9 -21.99 3.60 -28.01
CA PHE A 9 -23.04 2.59 -27.90
C PHE A 9 -24.13 2.98 -26.90
N SER A 10 -23.78 3.69 -25.82
CA SER A 10 -24.77 4.25 -24.90
C SER A 10 -25.68 5.26 -25.55
N ASP A 11 -25.14 6.13 -26.44
CA ASP A 11 -25.92 7.11 -27.20
C ASP A 11 -26.88 6.42 -28.21
N LEU A 12 -26.58 5.18 -28.58
CA LEU A 12 -27.47 4.32 -29.40
C LEU A 12 -28.44 3.47 -28.54
N ASN A 13 -28.56 3.74 -27.24
CA ASN A 13 -29.38 3.02 -26.29
C ASN A 13 -29.00 1.55 -26.05
N TYR A 14 -27.77 1.15 -26.35
CA TYR A 14 -27.26 -0.15 -25.94
C TYR A 14 -26.94 -0.14 -24.44
N LYS A 15 -27.33 -1.21 -23.75
CA LYS A 15 -26.92 -1.46 -22.38
C LYS A 15 -25.54 -2.10 -22.35
N TRP A 16 -24.73 -1.69 -21.41
CA TRP A 16 -23.41 -2.27 -21.20
C TRP A 16 -23.17 -2.48 -19.71
N GLU A 17 -22.33 -3.43 -19.38
CA GLU A 17 -21.85 -3.67 -18.03
C GLU A 17 -20.38 -4.07 -18.09
N VAL A 18 -19.67 -3.92 -16.99
CA VAL A 18 -18.29 -4.39 -16.85
C VAL A 18 -18.29 -5.88 -16.53
N SER A 19 -17.40 -6.64 -17.16
CA SER A 19 -17.27 -8.08 -16.91
C SER A 19 -16.74 -8.36 -15.50
N VAL A 20 -15.92 -7.45 -14.97
CA VAL A 20 -15.36 -7.52 -13.62
C VAL A 20 -15.52 -6.16 -12.97
N ASP A 21 -16.27 -6.10 -11.89
CA ASP A 21 -16.38 -4.91 -11.05
C ASP A 21 -15.19 -4.88 -10.09
N SER A 22 -14.18 -4.11 -10.46
CA SER A 22 -12.96 -3.97 -9.68
C SER A 22 -13.17 -3.22 -8.37
N ASP A 23 -14.21 -2.40 -8.25
CA ASP A 23 -14.49 -1.63 -7.04
C ASP A 23 -14.89 -2.56 -5.88
N ASN A 24 -15.48 -3.71 -6.20
CA ASN A 24 -15.77 -4.74 -5.21
C ASN A 24 -14.52 -5.52 -4.75
N ILE A 25 -13.45 -5.52 -5.55
CA ILE A 25 -12.18 -6.20 -5.23
C ILE A 25 -11.25 -5.24 -4.51
N TYR A 26 -11.13 -4.01 -5.02
CA TYR A 26 -10.27 -2.99 -4.44
C TYR A 26 -10.71 -1.57 -4.87
N PRO A 27 -11.52 -0.90 -4.05
CA PRO A 27 -12.17 0.37 -4.42
C PRO A 27 -11.20 1.56 -4.60
N HIS A 28 -9.93 1.39 -4.23
CA HIS A 28 -8.95 2.49 -4.20
C HIS A 28 -7.95 2.46 -5.35
N SER A 29 -8.01 1.47 -6.26
CA SER A 29 -7.10 1.43 -7.39
C SER A 29 -7.63 2.27 -8.57
N PRO A 30 -6.90 3.29 -9.01
CA PRO A 30 -7.29 4.08 -10.17
C PRO A 30 -7.18 3.30 -11.49
N CYS A 31 -6.40 2.22 -11.51
CA CYS A 31 -6.23 1.39 -12.68
C CYS A 31 -5.98 -0.08 -12.32
N PRO A 32 -7.01 -0.81 -11.86
CA PRO A 32 -6.88 -2.17 -11.31
C PRO A 32 -6.20 -3.15 -12.27
N ILE A 33 -6.36 -2.98 -13.57
CA ILE A 33 -5.73 -3.85 -14.58
C ILE A 33 -4.19 -3.78 -14.58
N TYR A 34 -3.63 -2.72 -14.03
CA TYR A 34 -2.18 -2.56 -13.85
C TYR A 34 -1.75 -2.80 -12.41
N ASP A 35 -2.59 -2.41 -11.46
CA ASP A 35 -2.24 -2.41 -10.05
C ASP A 35 -2.54 -3.76 -9.38
N LEU A 36 -3.59 -4.46 -9.85
CA LEU A 36 -4.11 -5.67 -9.21
C LEU A 36 -4.39 -6.80 -10.22
N PRO A 37 -3.51 -7.05 -11.19
CA PRO A 37 -3.77 -8.00 -12.25
C PRO A 37 -3.97 -9.43 -11.72
N LYS A 38 -3.26 -9.84 -10.67
CA LYS A 38 -3.44 -11.14 -10.03
C LYS A 38 -4.83 -11.27 -9.41
N GLN A 39 -5.23 -10.29 -8.60
CA GLN A 39 -6.53 -10.30 -7.93
C GLN A 39 -7.69 -10.25 -8.91
N LEU A 40 -7.55 -9.50 -10.01
CA LEU A 40 -8.56 -9.48 -11.07
C LEU A 40 -8.74 -10.86 -11.72
N ILE A 41 -7.65 -11.61 -11.93
CA ILE A 41 -7.73 -12.96 -12.49
C ILE A 41 -8.27 -13.94 -11.43
N GLU A 42 -7.71 -13.95 -10.24
CA GLU A 42 -7.98 -14.92 -9.19
C GLU A 42 -9.39 -14.75 -8.61
N GLN A 43 -9.76 -13.53 -8.25
CA GLN A 43 -11.03 -13.23 -7.58
C GLN A 43 -12.11 -12.77 -8.56
N GLY A 44 -11.73 -11.92 -9.52
CA GLY A 44 -12.63 -11.37 -10.52
C GLY A 44 -12.87 -12.28 -11.72
N ARG A 45 -12.12 -13.38 -11.83
CA ARG A 45 -12.12 -14.27 -13.02
C ARG A 45 -11.92 -13.53 -14.33
N CYS A 46 -11.13 -12.45 -14.29
CA CYS A 46 -10.78 -11.68 -15.48
C CYS A 46 -9.98 -12.57 -16.45
N PRO A 47 -10.44 -12.79 -17.69
CA PRO A 47 -9.77 -13.72 -18.60
C PRO A 47 -8.54 -13.12 -19.27
N ILE A 48 -8.22 -11.87 -18.99
CA ILE A 48 -7.14 -11.11 -19.63
C ILE A 48 -6.28 -10.40 -18.58
N PHE A 49 -4.98 -10.37 -18.86
CA PHE A 49 -4.07 -9.43 -18.24
C PHE A 49 -3.28 -8.69 -19.34
N LYS A 50 -2.92 -7.45 -19.09
CA LYS A 50 -2.14 -6.69 -20.06
C LYS A 50 -0.66 -7.03 -19.91
N LYS A 51 0.02 -7.33 -21.01
CA LYS A 51 1.49 -7.47 -21.06
C LYS A 51 2.19 -6.31 -20.35
N ARG A 52 1.68 -5.10 -20.52
CA ARG A 52 2.19 -3.88 -19.90
C ARG A 52 2.10 -3.90 -18.36
N ALA A 53 1.13 -4.59 -17.79
CA ALA A 53 1.04 -4.76 -16.35
C ALA A 53 2.22 -5.57 -15.77
N VAL A 54 2.79 -6.45 -16.59
CA VAL A 54 3.85 -7.34 -16.15
C VAL A 54 5.24 -6.78 -16.43
N PHE A 55 5.43 -5.98 -17.50
CA PHE A 55 6.79 -5.71 -18.00
C PHE A 55 7.06 -4.33 -18.61
N ASN A 56 6.09 -3.50 -18.92
CA ASN A 56 6.36 -2.27 -19.68
C ASN A 56 6.70 -1.05 -18.82
N ASP A 57 6.47 -1.10 -17.54
CA ASP A 57 6.61 0.08 -16.69
C ASP A 57 7.08 -0.34 -15.29
N LEU A 58 8.18 -1.09 -15.29
CA LEU A 58 8.76 -1.59 -14.05
C LEU A 58 9.13 -0.46 -13.10
N GLU A 59 9.67 0.65 -13.62
CA GLU A 59 9.92 1.84 -12.79
C GLU A 59 8.61 2.43 -12.27
N ARG A 60 7.58 2.48 -13.09
CA ARG A 60 6.28 3.02 -12.68
C ARG A 60 5.52 2.07 -11.76
N SER A 61 5.58 0.76 -11.98
CA SER A 61 4.96 -0.20 -11.06
C SER A 61 5.70 -0.27 -9.72
N VAL A 62 6.99 0.01 -9.68
CA VAL A 62 7.76 0.18 -8.44
C VAL A 62 7.46 1.52 -7.76
N ILE A 63 7.23 2.59 -8.54
CA ILE A 63 6.95 3.93 -7.99
C ILE A 63 5.48 4.10 -7.59
N VAL A 64 4.54 3.55 -8.35
CA VAL A 64 3.08 3.74 -8.18
C VAL A 64 2.40 2.52 -7.58
N GLY A 65 2.97 1.33 -7.75
CA GLY A 65 2.55 0.07 -7.15
C GLY A 65 3.63 -0.49 -6.24
N SER A 66 3.30 -1.52 -5.49
CA SER A 66 4.25 -2.21 -4.61
C SER A 66 5.38 -2.94 -5.34
N GLY A 67 5.33 -3.05 -6.67
CA GLY A 67 6.26 -3.88 -7.44
C GLY A 67 6.16 -5.38 -7.17
N GLU A 68 5.51 -5.77 -6.10
CA GLU A 68 5.36 -7.15 -5.63
C GLU A 68 4.44 -7.97 -6.52
N GLN A 69 3.51 -7.32 -7.17
CA GLN A 69 2.45 -7.99 -7.92
C GLN A 69 2.94 -8.68 -9.20
N ASN A 70 4.07 -8.26 -9.76
CA ASN A 70 4.57 -8.86 -10.98
C ASN A 70 5.15 -10.27 -10.75
N PRO A 71 5.99 -10.50 -9.75
CA PRO A 71 6.42 -11.86 -9.39
C PRO A 71 5.26 -12.74 -8.94
N GLU A 72 4.32 -12.20 -8.14
CA GLU A 72 3.14 -12.94 -7.70
C GLU A 72 2.20 -13.29 -8.86
N LEU A 73 1.97 -12.36 -9.78
CA LEU A 73 1.19 -12.62 -10.98
C LEU A 73 1.85 -13.69 -11.85
N PHE A 74 3.17 -13.58 -12.05
CA PHE A 74 3.91 -14.53 -12.87
C PHE A 74 3.86 -15.94 -12.27
N GLU A 75 4.08 -16.08 -10.98
CA GLU A 75 4.00 -17.36 -10.29
C GLU A 75 2.57 -17.91 -10.27
N TYR A 76 1.58 -17.06 -10.07
CA TYR A 76 0.17 -17.48 -10.15
C TYR A 76 -0.20 -17.97 -11.56
N ILE A 77 0.16 -17.27 -12.61
CA ILE A 77 -0.09 -17.71 -14.00
C ILE A 77 0.56 -19.06 -14.24
N LYS A 78 1.80 -19.25 -13.80
CA LYS A 78 2.59 -20.45 -13.99
C LYS A 78 2.00 -21.68 -13.26
N THR A 79 1.47 -21.46 -12.04
CA THR A 79 1.10 -22.57 -11.14
C THR A 79 -0.41 -22.82 -11.08
N ALA A 80 -1.22 -21.80 -11.31
CA ALA A 80 -2.67 -21.86 -11.10
C ALA A 80 -3.49 -21.76 -12.40
N THR A 81 -2.84 -21.62 -13.55
CA THR A 81 -3.52 -21.53 -14.84
C THR A 81 -2.88 -22.46 -15.88
N ASP A 82 -3.62 -22.76 -16.94
CA ASP A 82 -3.10 -23.50 -18.11
C ASP A 82 -2.41 -22.58 -19.14
N TYR A 83 -2.14 -21.32 -18.79
CA TYR A 83 -1.50 -20.39 -19.70
C TYR A 83 -0.04 -20.77 -19.93
N PRO A 84 0.39 -20.96 -21.19
CA PRO A 84 1.77 -21.34 -21.49
C PRO A 84 2.72 -20.18 -21.22
N ILE A 85 3.39 -20.21 -20.06
CA ILE A 85 4.26 -19.14 -19.54
C ILE A 85 5.40 -18.78 -20.48
N GLU A 86 5.83 -19.72 -21.31
CA GLU A 86 6.84 -19.49 -22.33
C GLU A 86 6.41 -18.49 -23.41
N LEU A 87 5.11 -18.31 -23.65
CA LEU A 87 4.61 -17.26 -24.53
C LEU A 87 4.87 -15.89 -23.96
N LEU A 88 4.71 -15.75 -22.64
CA LEU A 88 5.00 -14.51 -21.93
C LEU A 88 6.51 -14.22 -21.99
N ALA A 89 7.34 -15.22 -21.72
CA ALA A 89 8.80 -15.10 -21.83
C ALA A 89 9.23 -14.69 -23.26
N LYS A 90 8.69 -15.35 -24.30
CA LYS A 90 8.97 -14.99 -25.71
C LYS A 90 8.52 -13.57 -26.06
N ALA A 91 7.47 -13.07 -25.42
CA ALA A 91 6.97 -11.72 -25.66
C ALA A 91 7.82 -10.64 -24.96
N ILE A 92 8.65 -10.98 -24.01
CA ILE A 92 9.38 -10.07 -23.13
C ILE A 92 10.87 -10.03 -23.49
N LEU A 93 11.50 -11.19 -23.54
CA LEU A 93 12.93 -11.33 -23.74
C LEU A 93 13.51 -10.53 -24.94
N PRO A 94 12.82 -10.39 -26.08
CA PRO A 94 13.34 -9.61 -27.19
C PRO A 94 13.37 -8.10 -26.97
N TYR A 95 12.62 -7.58 -25.97
CA TYR A 95 12.39 -6.14 -25.79
C TYR A 95 13.03 -5.56 -24.55
N TYR A 96 13.51 -6.42 -23.64
CA TYR A 96 14.04 -5.96 -22.35
C TYR A 96 15.44 -6.54 -22.12
N HIS A 97 16.33 -5.68 -21.61
CA HIS A 97 17.61 -6.12 -21.14
C HIS A 97 17.48 -7.10 -19.97
N TYR A 98 18.27 -8.15 -19.97
CA TYR A 98 18.30 -9.16 -18.92
C TYR A 98 18.49 -8.54 -17.53
N ASP A 99 19.34 -7.52 -17.42
CA ASP A 99 19.57 -6.81 -16.15
C ASP A 99 18.31 -6.15 -15.59
N LEU A 100 17.46 -5.63 -16.46
CA LEU A 100 16.18 -5.02 -16.05
C LEU A 100 15.22 -6.10 -15.57
N ILE A 101 15.13 -7.22 -16.27
CA ILE A 101 14.32 -8.38 -15.89
C ILE A 101 14.82 -8.92 -14.55
N HIS A 102 16.14 -9.13 -14.41
CA HIS A 102 16.77 -9.65 -13.20
C HIS A 102 16.56 -8.69 -12.00
N LYS A 103 16.77 -7.38 -12.18
CA LYS A 103 16.52 -6.39 -11.12
C LYS A 103 15.09 -6.46 -10.63
N ASN A 104 14.13 -6.57 -11.51
CA ASN A 104 12.72 -6.49 -11.17
C ASN A 104 12.12 -7.81 -10.66
N MET A 105 12.75 -8.95 -11.01
CA MET A 105 12.34 -10.28 -10.54
C MET A 105 13.13 -10.76 -9.32
N ALA A 106 14.36 -10.27 -9.13
CA ALA A 106 15.28 -10.78 -8.10
C ALA A 106 15.58 -9.80 -6.96
N ASN A 107 15.41 -8.49 -7.17
CA ASN A 107 15.66 -7.48 -6.14
C ASN A 107 14.39 -7.03 -5.40
N VAL A 108 13.24 -7.57 -5.72
CA VAL A 108 12.03 -7.36 -4.94
C VAL A 108 12.09 -8.33 -3.77
N SER A 109 12.37 -7.81 -2.59
CA SER A 109 12.19 -8.56 -1.36
C SER A 109 10.69 -8.64 -1.09
N ILE A 110 10.06 -9.73 -1.52
CA ILE A 110 8.67 -9.99 -1.17
C ILE A 110 8.67 -10.42 0.29
N MET A 111 8.15 -9.55 1.13
CA MET A 111 7.96 -9.91 2.53
C MET A 111 6.95 -11.05 2.62
N SER A 112 7.37 -12.14 3.22
CA SER A 112 6.52 -13.31 3.39
C SER A 112 5.29 -12.93 4.23
N ARG A 113 4.11 -13.36 3.79
CA ARG A 113 2.90 -13.31 4.62
C ARG A 113 2.86 -14.41 5.70
N THR A 114 3.85 -15.27 5.71
CA THR A 114 4.04 -16.27 6.77
C THR A 114 4.73 -15.64 7.96
N GLU A 115 4.41 -16.14 9.16
CA GLU A 115 5.01 -15.64 10.39
C GLU A 115 6.53 -15.65 10.35
N SER A 116 7.13 -14.56 10.78
CA SER A 116 8.57 -14.47 10.99
C SER A 116 8.98 -15.41 12.13
N LYS A 117 10.12 -16.07 11.96
CA LYS A 117 10.77 -16.82 13.04
C LYS A 117 11.52 -15.90 14.01
N VAL A 118 11.61 -14.60 13.69
CA VAL A 118 12.25 -13.61 14.55
C VAL A 118 11.30 -13.25 15.69
N ASN A 119 11.71 -13.52 16.91
CA ASN A 119 10.91 -13.18 18.08
C ASN A 119 11.24 -11.75 18.54
N VAL A 120 10.44 -10.80 18.13
CA VAL A 120 10.54 -9.39 18.55
C VAL A 120 9.78 -9.10 19.86
N SER A 121 9.25 -10.14 20.52
CA SER A 121 8.43 -9.98 21.74
C SER A 121 9.16 -9.38 22.93
N GLN A 122 10.49 -9.35 22.90
CA GLN A 122 11.33 -8.76 23.95
C GLN A 122 11.77 -7.33 23.62
N SER A 123 11.61 -6.87 22.39
CA SER A 123 12.00 -5.53 21.98
C SER A 123 10.94 -4.51 22.39
N LYS A 124 11.37 -3.39 22.92
CA LYS A 124 10.51 -2.22 23.12
C LYS A 124 10.40 -1.45 21.82
N ILE A 125 9.19 -1.32 21.31
CA ILE A 125 8.92 -0.71 20.00
C ILE A 125 8.07 0.53 20.18
N ALA A 126 8.46 1.63 19.55
CA ALA A 126 7.65 2.83 19.39
C ALA A 126 7.14 2.91 17.96
N LEU A 127 5.83 3.06 17.78
CA LEU A 127 5.21 3.42 16.51
C LEU A 127 4.86 4.91 16.52
N ILE A 128 5.52 5.71 15.71
CA ILE A 128 5.25 7.14 15.56
C ILE A 128 4.45 7.35 14.30
N ILE A 129 3.26 7.93 14.42
CA ILE A 129 2.36 8.22 13.29
C ILE A 129 2.13 9.73 13.22
N HIS A 130 2.49 10.37 12.10
CA HIS A 130 2.14 11.77 11.88
C HIS A 130 0.84 11.87 11.09
N LEU A 131 -0.19 12.48 11.69
CA LEU A 131 -1.51 12.66 11.07
C LEU A 131 -1.85 14.14 10.91
N TYR A 132 -2.21 14.50 9.69
CA TYR A 132 -2.69 15.82 9.32
C TYR A 132 -4.15 15.81 8.88
N PHE A 133 -4.61 14.72 8.23
CA PHE A 133 -5.93 14.58 7.66
C PHE A 133 -6.87 13.79 8.58
N GLU A 134 -7.97 14.41 8.97
CA GLU A 134 -8.95 13.83 9.91
C GLU A 134 -9.61 12.55 9.37
N ASP A 135 -9.91 12.51 8.08
CA ASP A 135 -10.55 11.38 7.41
C ASP A 135 -9.65 10.14 7.29
N MET A 136 -8.33 10.30 7.45
CA MET A 136 -7.39 9.18 7.47
C MET A 136 -7.14 8.59 8.87
N VAL A 137 -7.70 9.18 9.92
CA VAL A 137 -7.48 8.72 11.30
C VAL A 137 -7.93 7.27 11.50
N ASP A 138 -9.10 6.89 10.99
CA ASP A 138 -9.63 5.54 11.20
C ASP A 138 -8.79 4.48 10.50
N ASP A 139 -8.29 4.76 9.29
CA ASP A 139 -7.40 3.87 8.55
C ASP A 139 -6.10 3.63 9.32
N PHE A 140 -5.48 4.71 9.81
CA PHE A 140 -4.24 4.61 10.58
C PHE A 140 -4.41 3.92 11.93
N LEU A 141 -5.52 4.12 12.60
CA LEU A 141 -5.84 3.39 13.82
C LEU A 141 -6.06 1.90 13.53
N SER A 142 -6.66 1.56 12.39
CA SER A 142 -6.78 0.17 11.94
C SER A 142 -5.40 -0.45 11.72
N TYR A 143 -4.51 0.20 10.98
CA TYR A 143 -3.13 -0.28 10.78
C TYR A 143 -2.36 -0.41 12.10
N ALA A 144 -2.50 0.57 12.99
CA ALA A 144 -1.88 0.55 14.31
C ALA A 144 -2.32 -0.67 15.14
N SER A 145 -3.55 -1.13 14.97
CA SER A 145 -4.08 -2.31 15.67
C SER A 145 -3.40 -3.62 15.28
N TYR A 146 -2.69 -3.67 14.14
CA TYR A 146 -1.94 -4.85 13.70
C TYR A 146 -0.60 -5.02 14.43
N PHE A 147 -0.12 -3.97 15.08
CA PHE A 147 1.08 -4.06 15.89
C PHE A 147 0.85 -4.84 17.20
N PRO A 148 1.87 -5.47 17.78
CA PRO A 148 1.76 -6.10 19.08
C PRO A 148 1.24 -5.14 20.16
N LYS A 149 0.47 -5.67 21.12
CA LYS A 149 -0.13 -4.85 22.20
C LYS A 149 0.89 -4.13 23.07
N THR A 150 2.14 -4.59 23.05
CA THR A 150 3.26 -4.03 23.80
C THR A 150 3.90 -2.83 23.13
N VAL A 151 3.47 -2.49 21.92
CA VAL A 151 3.98 -1.32 21.18
C VAL A 151 3.33 -0.04 21.69
N ASP A 152 4.16 0.94 22.04
CA ASP A 152 3.70 2.28 22.37
C ASP A 152 3.48 3.08 21.08
N ILE A 153 2.29 3.66 20.94
CA ILE A 153 1.91 4.44 19.77
C ILE A 153 1.91 5.92 20.10
N PHE A 154 2.64 6.69 19.33
CA PHE A 154 2.71 8.15 19.41
C PHE A 154 2.12 8.77 18.17
N ILE A 155 1.01 9.48 18.30
CA ILE A 155 0.39 10.18 17.19
C ILE A 155 0.75 11.66 17.28
N THR A 156 1.58 12.12 16.35
CA THR A 156 1.94 13.53 16.23
C THR A 156 0.96 14.24 15.30
N THR A 157 0.45 15.39 15.71
CA THR A 157 -0.45 16.21 14.89
C THR A 157 -0.41 17.67 15.27
N SER A 158 -0.63 18.54 14.28
CA SER A 158 -0.87 19.99 14.48
C SER A 158 -2.35 20.35 14.39
N GLN A 159 -3.24 19.36 14.14
CA GLN A 159 -4.63 19.57 13.85
C GLN A 159 -5.52 19.24 15.06
N ALA A 160 -6.28 20.20 15.56
CA ALA A 160 -7.15 20.01 16.71
C ALA A 160 -8.27 18.97 16.47
N ASN A 161 -8.81 18.91 15.25
CA ASN A 161 -9.83 17.95 14.86
C ASN A 161 -9.25 16.51 14.80
N VAL A 162 -8.05 16.32 14.27
CA VAL A 162 -7.34 15.03 14.30
C VAL A 162 -7.10 14.58 15.73
N LYS A 163 -6.59 15.48 16.58
CA LYS A 163 -6.39 15.20 18.02
C LYS A 163 -7.67 14.79 18.72
N ALA A 164 -8.77 15.51 18.48
CA ALA A 164 -10.07 15.19 19.05
C ALA A 164 -10.57 13.81 18.59
N LYS A 165 -10.47 13.50 17.29
CA LYS A 165 -10.89 12.23 16.73
C LYS A 165 -10.05 11.07 17.26
N VAL A 166 -8.71 11.20 17.29
CA VAL A 166 -7.83 10.19 17.89
C VAL A 166 -8.18 9.95 19.36
N THR A 167 -8.38 11.03 20.13
CA THR A 167 -8.70 10.93 21.55
C THR A 167 -10.03 10.20 21.78
N ALA A 168 -11.03 10.42 20.94
CA ALA A 168 -12.32 9.74 20.99
C ALA A 168 -12.22 8.25 20.61
N ARG A 169 -11.30 7.89 19.71
CA ARG A 169 -11.17 6.54 19.14
C ARG A 169 -10.09 5.67 19.79
N LYS A 170 -9.16 6.26 20.58
CA LYS A 170 -8.02 5.51 21.15
C LYS A 170 -8.43 4.33 22.04
N GLN A 171 -9.62 4.36 22.61
CA GLN A 171 -10.17 3.25 23.41
C GLN A 171 -10.54 2.01 22.58
N ASP A 172 -10.68 2.16 21.26
CA ASP A 172 -11.01 1.07 20.35
C ASP A 172 -9.79 0.20 20.03
N ILE A 173 -8.61 0.62 20.49
CA ILE A 173 -7.32 -0.02 20.25
C ILE A 173 -6.73 -0.48 21.57
N GLN A 174 -6.06 -1.62 21.53
CA GLN A 174 -5.51 -2.25 22.74
C GLN A 174 -4.12 -1.69 23.15
N GLN A 175 -3.44 -1.05 22.20
CA GLN A 175 -2.13 -0.44 22.41
C GLN A 175 -2.26 0.90 23.16
N ASN A 176 -1.19 1.29 23.85
CA ASN A 176 -1.14 2.59 24.50
C ASN A 176 -0.91 3.72 23.47
N ILE A 177 -1.86 4.64 23.36
CA ILE A 177 -1.78 5.77 22.43
C ILE A 177 -1.55 7.08 23.18
N THR A 178 -0.47 7.76 22.82
CA THR A 178 -0.15 9.11 23.26
C THR A 178 -0.23 10.08 22.10
N VAL A 179 -1.00 11.16 22.24
CA VAL A 179 -1.06 12.22 21.24
C VAL A 179 -0.06 13.32 21.59
N VAL A 180 0.78 13.66 20.63
CA VAL A 180 1.82 14.67 20.74
C VAL A 180 1.49 15.86 19.84
N ASP A 181 1.31 17.03 20.43
CA ASP A 181 1.10 18.26 19.67
C ASP A 181 2.41 18.72 19.03
N VAL A 182 2.37 19.03 17.73
CA VAL A 182 3.52 19.53 16.98
C VAL A 182 3.13 20.74 16.15
N ASP A 183 4.09 21.60 15.84
CA ASP A 183 3.86 22.72 14.97
C ASP A 183 3.70 22.24 13.50
N ASN A 184 2.79 22.88 12.75
CA ASN A 184 2.66 22.65 11.30
C ASN A 184 3.79 23.37 10.55
N ARG A 185 5.03 22.95 10.78
CA ARG A 185 6.23 23.55 10.19
C ARG A 185 7.23 22.47 9.83
N GLY A 186 7.46 22.25 8.53
CA GLY A 186 8.36 21.20 8.03
C GLY A 186 7.71 19.84 7.86
N ARG A 187 6.36 19.79 7.91
CA ARG A 187 5.54 18.59 7.64
C ARG A 187 5.96 17.37 8.48
N ASP A 188 5.86 16.16 7.89
CA ASP A 188 6.21 14.86 8.43
C ASP A 188 7.66 14.76 8.94
N VAL A 189 8.61 15.34 8.20
CA VAL A 189 10.04 15.35 8.61
C VAL A 189 10.24 16.10 9.92
N SER A 190 9.62 17.27 10.07
CA SER A 190 9.70 18.04 11.32
C SER A 190 8.94 17.34 12.46
N ALA A 191 7.80 16.73 12.17
CA ALA A 191 7.07 15.95 13.15
C ALA A 191 7.91 14.81 13.72
N LEU A 192 8.70 14.13 12.87
CA LEU A 192 9.63 13.09 13.29
C LEU A 192 10.84 13.65 14.03
N LEU A 193 11.62 14.53 13.39
CA LEU A 193 12.96 14.92 13.87
C LEU A 193 12.93 15.99 14.99
N VAL A 194 11.84 16.73 15.09
CA VAL A 194 11.66 17.76 16.11
C VAL A 194 10.58 17.36 17.12
N GLY A 195 9.38 17.08 16.63
CA GLY A 195 8.24 16.77 17.49
C GLY A 195 8.41 15.44 18.27
N ALA A 196 8.83 14.41 17.59
CA ALA A 196 9.07 13.08 18.20
C ALA A 196 10.50 12.88 18.71
N LYS A 197 11.38 13.88 18.61
CA LYS A 197 12.77 13.79 19.08
C LYS A 197 12.89 13.27 20.51
N PRO A 198 12.13 13.75 21.51
CA PRO A 198 12.23 13.24 22.86
C PRO A 198 11.99 11.73 22.97
N ILE A 199 11.07 11.19 22.15
CA ILE A 199 10.74 9.77 22.10
C ILE A 199 11.91 8.99 21.50
N ILE A 200 12.45 9.45 20.37
CA ILE A 200 13.52 8.78 19.62
C ILE A 200 14.82 8.76 20.43
N THR A 201 15.09 9.84 21.18
CA THR A 201 16.34 9.99 21.94
C THR A 201 16.24 9.59 23.41
N SER A 202 15.09 9.10 23.88
CA SER A 202 14.91 8.68 25.28
C SER A 202 15.80 7.51 25.68
N GLY A 203 16.13 6.63 24.72
CA GLY A 203 16.78 5.35 24.98
C GLY A 203 15.84 4.27 25.52
N ASP A 204 14.52 4.54 25.53
CA ASP A 204 13.52 3.61 26.06
C ASP A 204 13.08 2.56 25.02
N TYR A 205 13.39 2.78 23.74
CA TYR A 205 12.94 1.95 22.63
C TYR A 205 14.13 1.37 21.85
N ASP A 206 14.04 0.07 21.57
CA ASP A 206 15.02 -0.65 20.74
C ASP A 206 14.77 -0.41 19.25
N LEU A 207 13.48 -0.25 18.88
CA LEU A 207 13.04 -0.03 17.50
C LEU A 207 12.03 1.12 17.45
N VAL A 208 12.16 1.92 16.40
CA VAL A 208 11.21 3.00 16.10
C VAL A 208 10.70 2.83 14.69
N CYS A 209 9.38 2.65 14.54
CA CYS A 209 8.70 2.68 13.27
C CYS A 209 8.08 4.07 13.07
N PHE A 210 8.28 4.67 11.91
CA PHE A 210 7.66 5.95 11.57
C PHE A 210 6.80 5.83 10.31
N THR A 211 5.59 6.37 10.40
CA THR A 211 4.69 6.49 9.25
C THR A 211 3.91 7.82 9.32
N HIS A 212 3.35 8.23 8.19
CA HIS A 212 2.57 9.47 8.14
C HIS A 212 1.45 9.35 7.12
N ASP A 213 0.39 10.14 7.29
CA ASP A 213 -0.67 10.22 6.29
C ASP A 213 -0.19 10.94 5.02
N LYS A 214 -0.81 10.63 3.92
CA LYS A 214 -0.49 11.21 2.62
C LYS A 214 -1.71 11.37 1.75
N LYS A 215 -2.00 12.63 1.40
CA LYS A 215 -2.91 12.98 0.30
C LYS A 215 -2.16 13.82 -0.70
N THR A 216 -2.08 13.36 -1.94
CA THR A 216 -1.40 14.09 -2.99
C THR A 216 -2.43 14.85 -3.81
N LEU A 217 -2.88 16.00 -3.31
CA LEU A 217 -3.81 16.91 -4.00
C LEU A 217 -3.28 17.44 -5.35
N GLN A 218 -1.97 17.27 -5.60
CA GLN A 218 -1.28 17.79 -6.77
C GLN A 218 -1.31 16.86 -8.00
N LEU A 219 -1.75 15.62 -7.86
CA LEU A 219 -1.73 14.62 -8.96
C LEU A 219 -2.99 14.59 -9.83
N GLY A 220 -3.85 15.61 -9.75
CA GLY A 220 -5.04 15.72 -10.60
C GLY A 220 -6.16 14.71 -10.32
N SER A 221 -5.95 13.72 -9.44
CA SER A 221 -7.01 12.89 -8.88
C SER A 221 -6.69 12.54 -7.42
N GLU A 222 -7.65 12.75 -6.53
CA GLU A 222 -7.55 12.35 -5.12
C GLU A 222 -7.32 10.84 -4.98
N THR A 223 -7.89 10.06 -5.89
CA THR A 223 -7.80 8.60 -5.95
C THR A 223 -6.38 8.10 -6.13
N SER A 224 -5.57 8.74 -6.97
CA SER A 224 -4.16 8.31 -7.20
C SER A 224 -3.28 8.51 -5.97
N GLY A 225 -3.48 9.63 -5.27
CA GLY A 225 -2.71 9.91 -4.04
C GLY A 225 -3.07 8.96 -2.90
N TYR A 226 -4.35 8.65 -2.76
CA TYR A 226 -4.85 7.70 -1.76
C TYR A 226 -4.34 6.27 -2.05
N SER A 227 -4.44 5.81 -3.30
CA SER A 227 -3.96 4.49 -3.71
C SER A 227 -2.46 4.30 -3.46
N PHE A 228 -1.64 5.31 -3.78
CA PHE A 228 -0.20 5.27 -3.51
C PHE A 228 0.09 5.14 -2.01
N ALA A 229 -0.54 6.00 -1.19
CA ALA A 229 -0.37 5.98 0.26
C ALA A 229 -0.79 4.64 0.86
N HIS A 230 -1.95 4.14 0.47
CA HIS A 230 -2.50 2.88 0.95
C HIS A 230 -1.56 1.70 0.64
N LYS A 231 -1.02 1.63 -0.59
CA LYS A 231 -0.05 0.59 -0.94
C LYS A 231 1.24 0.67 -0.13
N CYS A 232 1.73 1.88 0.16
CA CYS A 232 2.89 2.04 1.03
C CYS A 232 2.60 1.49 2.44
N TYR A 233 1.41 1.73 2.97
CA TYR A 233 1.03 1.27 4.30
C TYR A 233 0.82 -0.24 4.33
N GLU A 234 0.14 -0.81 3.34
CA GLU A 234 -0.05 -2.25 3.24
C GLU A 234 1.26 -3.04 3.19
N ASN A 235 2.27 -2.50 2.53
CA ASN A 235 3.58 -3.16 2.42
C ASN A 235 4.38 -3.15 3.73
N ILE A 236 4.09 -2.23 4.65
CA ILE A 236 4.82 -2.12 5.91
C ILE A 236 3.98 -2.72 7.06
N HIS A 237 2.71 -2.41 7.10
CA HIS A 237 1.84 -2.78 8.22
C HIS A 237 0.42 -3.19 7.80
N GLY A 238 0.27 -3.76 6.59
CA GLY A 238 -1.03 -4.21 6.07
C GLY A 238 -1.63 -5.43 6.78
N SER A 239 -0.87 -6.11 7.63
CA SER A 239 -1.37 -7.22 8.45
C SER A 239 -0.45 -7.47 9.66
N PRO A 240 -0.90 -8.20 10.71
CA PRO A 240 -0.04 -8.61 11.80
C PRO A 240 1.20 -9.41 11.35
N GLN A 241 1.07 -10.21 10.29
CA GLN A 241 2.18 -10.98 9.72
C GLN A 241 3.22 -10.06 9.07
N TYR A 242 2.77 -9.02 8.33
CA TYR A 242 3.69 -8.03 7.78
C TYR A 242 4.44 -7.30 8.87
N VAL A 243 3.74 -6.82 9.91
CA VAL A 243 4.36 -6.14 11.05
C VAL A 243 5.40 -7.01 11.75
N SER A 244 5.17 -8.32 11.84
CA SER A 244 6.13 -9.23 12.45
C SER A 244 7.33 -9.57 11.57
N ASN A 245 7.27 -9.27 10.26
CA ASN A 245 8.32 -9.56 9.30
C ASN A 245 9.21 -8.34 8.98
N VAL A 246 8.78 -7.14 9.33
CA VAL A 246 9.52 -5.88 9.17
C VAL A 246 10.37 -5.62 10.40
#